data_fc8043e52ac8aa559335f5f08e2ae0c0
#
_entry.id   fc8043e52ac8aa559335f5f08e2ae0c0
#
_cell.length_a   1.000
_cell.length_b   1.000
_cell.length_c   1.000
_cell.angle_alpha   90.00
_cell.angle_beta   90.00
_cell.angle_gamma   90.00
#
_symmetry.space_group_name_H-M   'P 1'
#
loop_
_entity.id
_entity.type
_entity.pdbx_description
1 polymer ?
#
loop_
_entity_poly.entity_id
_entity_poly.type
_entity_poly.pdbx_seq_one_letter_code
_entity_poly.pdbx_strand_id
1 'polypeptide(L)'
;MNKKEETLLDSFPKHNDNLKEQLKNDNEYAQMWLDSLLEDYSETKDVNDLIYNLKPLIEAKYTICEFAKLIGIHRITLYKIFSRKMVPSIEILHKIFLGLGYDLKISAQKV
;
A
#
# COMPACT_ATOMS: atom_id res chain seq x y z
N MET A 1 3.52 8.47 21.62
CA MET A 1 2.96 8.62 20.29
C MET A 1 2.58 10.07 20.01
N ASN A 2 2.86 10.54 18.84
CA ASN A 2 2.63 11.89 18.43
C ASN A 2 1.19 12.11 17.96
N LYS A 3 0.57 13.18 18.44
CA LYS A 3 -0.82 13.46 18.07
C LYS A 3 -1.02 13.71 16.59
N LYS A 4 -0.06 14.32 15.95
CA LYS A 4 -0.18 14.62 14.53
C LYS A 4 -0.26 13.35 13.67
N GLU A 5 0.06 12.22 14.26
CA GLU A 5 0.00 10.95 13.57
C GLU A 5 -1.37 10.31 13.63
N GLU A 6 -2.29 10.95 14.32
CA GLU A 6 -3.67 10.49 14.31
C GLU A 6 -4.31 10.89 13.01
N THR A 7 -4.38 9.97 12.08
CA THR A 7 -4.95 10.17 10.77
C THR A 7 -6.15 9.26 10.62
N LEU A 8 -6.84 9.36 9.49
CA LEU A 8 -7.92 8.43 9.20
C LEU A 8 -7.41 6.98 9.23
N LEU A 9 -6.15 6.79 8.83
CA LEU A 9 -5.54 5.47 8.87
C LEU A 9 -5.54 4.89 10.28
N ASP A 10 -5.31 5.73 11.30
CA ASP A 10 -5.25 5.27 12.68
C ASP A 10 -6.58 4.79 13.20
N SER A 11 -7.68 5.14 12.55
CA SER A 11 -9.01 4.69 12.96
C SER A 11 -9.35 3.31 12.40
N PHE A 12 -8.50 2.75 11.51
CA PHE A 12 -8.71 1.43 10.97
C PHE A 12 -8.14 0.35 11.90
N PRO A 13 -8.66 -0.89 11.81
CA PRO A 13 -8.10 -2.00 12.58
C PRO A 13 -6.64 -2.24 12.23
N LYS A 14 -5.93 -2.89 13.14
CA LYS A 14 -4.54 -3.29 12.88
C LYS A 14 -4.51 -4.34 11.77
N HIS A 15 -3.30 -4.56 11.22
CA HIS A 15 -3.09 -5.55 10.17
C HIS A 15 -3.35 -6.95 10.73
N ASN A 16 -4.53 -7.49 10.47
CA ASN A 16 -4.93 -8.80 10.94
C ASN A 16 -5.93 -9.41 9.95
N ASP A 17 -6.38 -10.60 10.26
CA ASP A 17 -7.29 -11.31 9.36
C ASP A 17 -8.62 -10.59 9.17
N ASN A 18 -9.09 -9.92 10.20
CA ASN A 18 -10.34 -9.16 10.11
C ASN A 18 -10.19 -7.99 9.13
N LEU A 19 -9.08 -7.29 9.21
CA LEU A 19 -8.80 -6.20 8.27
C LEU A 19 -8.72 -6.72 6.84
N LYS A 20 -8.00 -7.82 6.64
CA LYS A 20 -7.85 -8.39 5.30
C LYS A 20 -9.19 -8.81 4.71
N GLU A 21 -10.02 -9.43 5.52
CA GLU A 21 -11.34 -9.85 5.08
C GLU A 21 -12.20 -8.65 4.70
N GLN A 22 -12.13 -7.59 5.49
CA GLN A 22 -12.88 -6.38 5.20
C GLN A 22 -12.41 -5.72 3.91
N LEU A 23 -11.10 -5.65 3.72
CA LEU A 23 -10.53 -5.08 2.49
C LEU A 23 -10.88 -5.91 1.26
N LYS A 24 -11.01 -7.22 1.42
CA LYS A 24 -11.37 -8.10 0.32
C LYS A 24 -12.81 -7.94 -0.11
N ASN A 25 -13.72 -7.79 0.86
CA ASN A 25 -15.16 -7.89 0.62
C ASN A 25 -15.87 -6.54 0.51
N ASP A 26 -15.21 -5.45 0.88
CA ASP A 26 -15.82 -4.13 0.90
C ASP A 26 -14.99 -3.16 0.08
N ASN A 27 -15.43 -2.91 -1.15
CA ASN A 27 -14.68 -2.03 -2.07
C ASN A 27 -14.60 -0.60 -1.59
N GLU A 28 -15.63 -0.10 -0.93
CA GLU A 28 -15.61 1.26 -0.38
C GLU A 28 -14.58 1.37 0.73
N TYR A 29 -14.55 0.36 1.59
CA TYR A 29 -13.59 0.34 2.69
C TYR A 29 -12.16 0.28 2.14
N ALA A 30 -11.94 -0.55 1.12
CA ALA A 30 -10.63 -0.65 0.49
C ALA A 30 -10.20 0.69 -0.12
N GLN A 31 -11.14 1.40 -0.75
CA GLN A 31 -10.84 2.70 -1.34
C GLN A 31 -10.49 3.72 -0.26
N MET A 32 -11.23 3.72 0.85
CA MET A 32 -10.93 4.60 1.98
C MET A 32 -9.57 4.30 2.57
N TRP A 33 -9.24 3.02 2.69
CA TRP A 33 -7.93 2.60 3.18
C TRP A 33 -6.83 3.17 2.28
N LEU A 34 -6.99 3.00 0.96
CA LEU A 34 -6.00 3.46 0.01
C LEU A 34 -5.87 4.98 0.03
N ASP A 35 -7.00 5.69 0.06
CA ASP A 35 -6.97 7.15 0.10
C ASP A 35 -6.24 7.65 1.33
N SER A 36 -6.44 6.99 2.48
CA SER A 36 -5.76 7.36 3.72
C SER A 36 -4.25 7.15 3.63
N LEU A 37 -3.84 6.06 2.98
CA LEU A 37 -2.42 5.78 2.81
C LEU A 37 -1.76 6.83 1.92
N LEU A 38 -2.44 7.23 0.86
CA LEU A 38 -1.89 8.21 -0.06
C LEU A 38 -1.83 9.59 0.58
N GLU A 39 -2.83 9.94 1.37
CA GLU A 39 -2.82 11.20 2.09
C GLU A 39 -1.67 11.24 3.10
N ASP A 40 -1.48 10.14 3.83
CA ASP A 40 -0.38 10.03 4.78
C ASP A 40 0.97 10.16 4.07
N TYR A 41 1.10 9.50 2.91
CA TYR A 41 2.33 9.59 2.14
C TYR A 41 2.59 11.03 1.68
N SER A 42 1.56 11.77 1.34
CA SER A 42 1.75 13.16 0.87
C SER A 42 2.39 14.02 1.96
N GLU A 43 2.23 13.64 3.23
CA GLU A 43 2.84 14.36 4.35
C GLU A 43 4.21 13.82 4.70
N THR A 44 4.35 12.50 4.77
CA THR A 44 5.59 11.88 5.25
C THR A 44 6.63 11.69 4.17
N LYS A 45 6.20 11.51 2.93
CA LYS A 45 7.05 11.17 1.79
C LYS A 45 7.81 9.87 2.00
N ASP A 46 7.33 9.01 2.90
CA ASP A 46 7.96 7.73 3.18
C ASP A 46 7.32 6.65 2.33
N VAL A 47 7.95 6.36 1.20
CA VAL A 47 7.40 5.40 0.24
C VAL A 47 7.43 3.97 0.77
N ASN A 48 8.40 3.64 1.60
CA ASN A 48 8.44 2.30 2.17
C ASN A 48 7.29 2.08 3.15
N ASP A 49 6.93 3.12 3.88
CA ASP A 49 5.78 3.05 4.78
C ASP A 49 4.48 2.88 4.00
N LEU A 50 4.35 3.62 2.89
CA LEU A 50 3.20 3.47 2.00
C LEU A 50 3.06 2.02 1.52
N ILE A 51 4.16 1.45 1.02
CA ILE A 51 4.14 0.08 0.51
C ILE A 51 3.85 -0.92 1.62
N TYR A 52 4.45 -0.72 2.80
CA TYR A 52 4.19 -1.62 3.92
C TYR A 52 2.71 -1.65 4.26
N ASN A 53 2.06 -0.49 4.22
CA ASN A 53 0.63 -0.40 4.54
C ASN A 53 -0.27 -0.84 3.39
N LEU A 54 0.27 -1.03 2.19
CA LEU A 54 -0.47 -1.67 1.10
C LEU A 54 -0.50 -3.18 1.26
N LYS A 55 0.38 -3.73 2.09
CA LYS A 55 0.50 -5.17 2.24
C LYS A 55 -0.81 -5.86 2.62
N PRO A 56 -1.59 -5.35 3.58
CA PRO A 56 -2.88 -5.99 3.88
C PRO A 56 -3.83 -6.04 2.68
N LEU A 57 -3.79 -5.01 1.84
CA LEU A 57 -4.63 -4.95 0.66
C LEU A 57 -4.19 -6.02 -0.36
N ILE A 58 -2.88 -6.20 -0.50
CA ILE A 58 -2.34 -7.24 -1.37
C ILE A 58 -2.72 -8.62 -0.82
N GLU A 59 -2.48 -8.84 0.47
CA GLU A 59 -2.70 -10.14 1.09
C GLU A 59 -4.16 -10.50 1.24
N ALA A 60 -5.06 -9.53 1.08
CA ALA A 60 -6.49 -9.82 1.08
C ALA A 60 -6.87 -10.70 -0.10
N LYS A 61 -6.12 -10.64 -1.19
CA LYS A 61 -6.45 -11.36 -2.43
C LYS A 61 -5.37 -12.31 -2.90
N TYR A 62 -4.12 -12.10 -2.52
CA TYR A 62 -2.98 -12.85 -3.05
C TYR A 62 -1.99 -13.18 -1.96
N THR A 63 -1.21 -14.23 -2.17
CA THR A 63 0.04 -14.37 -1.43
C THR A 63 1.05 -13.42 -2.07
N ILE A 64 2.12 -13.14 -1.35
CA ILE A 64 3.17 -12.28 -1.89
C ILE A 64 3.78 -12.91 -3.15
N CYS A 65 3.97 -14.22 -3.15
CA CYS A 65 4.49 -14.92 -4.32
C CYS A 65 3.57 -14.78 -5.54
N GLU A 66 2.27 -14.95 -5.32
CA GLU A 66 1.29 -14.80 -6.39
C GLU A 66 1.27 -13.38 -6.93
N PHE A 67 1.32 -12.41 -6.03
CA PHE A 67 1.29 -11.01 -6.43
C PHE A 67 2.55 -10.63 -7.22
N ALA A 68 3.71 -11.11 -6.77
CA ALA A 68 4.96 -10.84 -7.49
C ALA A 68 4.88 -11.37 -8.93
N LYS A 69 4.33 -12.57 -9.09
CA LYS A 69 4.15 -13.13 -10.43
C LYS A 69 3.18 -12.31 -11.26
N LEU A 70 2.08 -11.88 -10.64
CA LEU A 70 1.06 -11.09 -11.33
C LEU A 70 1.64 -9.79 -11.89
N ILE A 71 2.45 -9.11 -11.12
CA ILE A 71 2.99 -7.81 -11.55
C ILE A 71 4.35 -7.92 -12.23
N GLY A 72 4.89 -9.15 -12.34
CA GLY A 72 6.11 -9.37 -13.10
C GLY A 72 7.38 -8.90 -12.43
N ILE A 73 7.48 -8.98 -11.11
CA ILE A 73 8.72 -8.70 -10.41
C ILE A 73 9.09 -9.88 -9.52
N HIS A 74 10.35 -9.92 -9.13
CA HIS A 74 10.85 -10.99 -8.31
C HIS A 74 10.29 -10.89 -6.89
N ARG A 75 9.85 -12.02 -6.32
CA ARG A 75 9.34 -12.01 -4.95
C ARG A 75 10.36 -11.48 -3.95
N ILE A 76 11.64 -11.74 -4.19
CA ILE A 76 12.70 -11.25 -3.32
C ILE A 76 12.74 -9.73 -3.33
N THR A 77 12.50 -9.12 -4.50
CA THR A 77 12.42 -7.66 -4.60
C THR A 77 11.29 -7.11 -3.74
N LEU A 78 10.13 -7.75 -3.81
CA LEU A 78 9.00 -7.31 -2.97
C LEU A 78 9.33 -7.43 -1.48
N TYR A 79 9.94 -8.55 -1.07
CA TYR A 79 10.31 -8.70 0.33
C TYR A 79 11.30 -7.64 0.79
N LYS A 80 12.26 -7.29 -0.07
CA LYS A 80 13.22 -6.23 0.26
C LYS A 80 12.53 -4.88 0.44
N ILE A 81 11.55 -4.60 -0.41
CA ILE A 81 10.81 -3.35 -0.31
C ILE A 81 9.99 -3.33 0.98
N PHE A 82 9.28 -4.41 1.29
CA PHE A 82 8.49 -4.47 2.52
C PHE A 82 9.35 -4.37 3.77
N SER A 83 10.58 -4.87 3.73
CA SER A 83 11.48 -4.86 4.87
C SER A 83 12.37 -3.61 4.91
N ARG A 84 12.10 -2.63 4.05
CA ARG A 84 12.83 -1.36 4.00
C ARG A 84 14.28 -1.50 3.58
N LYS A 85 14.63 -2.61 2.95
CA LYS A 85 15.98 -2.82 2.42
C LYS A 85 16.15 -2.25 1.02
N MET A 86 15.04 -1.84 0.41
CA MET A 86 15.05 -1.32 -0.95
C MET A 86 13.94 -0.31 -1.10
N VAL A 87 14.24 0.81 -1.76
CA VAL A 87 13.22 1.80 -2.08
C VAL A 87 12.67 1.46 -3.46
N PRO A 88 11.34 1.34 -3.61
CA PRO A 88 10.78 1.00 -4.91
C PRO A 88 10.92 2.15 -5.90
N SER A 89 11.16 1.81 -7.15
CA SER A 89 11.15 2.78 -8.24
C SER A 89 9.72 3.16 -8.57
N ILE A 90 9.56 4.25 -9.33
CA ILE A 90 8.24 4.65 -9.81
C ILE A 90 7.64 3.54 -10.66
N GLU A 91 8.46 2.88 -11.47
CA GLU A 91 7.98 1.77 -12.28
C GLU A 91 7.39 0.65 -11.44
N ILE A 92 8.06 0.30 -10.35
CA ILE A 92 7.57 -0.75 -9.46
C ILE A 92 6.29 -0.28 -8.78
N LEU A 93 6.23 0.98 -8.37
CA LEU A 93 5.00 1.53 -7.77
C LEU A 93 3.82 1.40 -8.72
N HIS A 94 4.00 1.76 -9.98
CA HIS A 94 2.94 1.62 -10.97
C HIS A 94 2.49 0.16 -11.11
N LYS A 95 3.43 -0.77 -11.13
CA LYS A 95 3.11 -2.18 -11.23
C LYS A 95 2.31 -2.67 -10.03
N ILE A 96 2.69 -2.24 -8.83
CA ILE A 96 1.99 -2.65 -7.62
C ILE A 96 0.55 -2.13 -7.65
N PHE A 97 0.36 -0.86 -7.98
CA PHE A 97 -0.99 -0.29 -8.01
C PHE A 97 -1.85 -0.94 -9.10
N LEU A 98 -1.28 -1.18 -10.27
CA LEU A 98 -2.02 -1.86 -11.34
C LEU A 98 -2.41 -3.27 -10.92
N GLY A 99 -1.52 -3.98 -10.23
CA GLY A 99 -1.83 -5.31 -9.74
C GLY A 99 -2.97 -5.32 -8.74
N LEU A 100 -3.15 -4.21 -8.02
CA LEU A 100 -4.25 -4.05 -7.09
C LEU A 100 -5.53 -3.54 -7.77
N GLY A 101 -5.45 -3.20 -9.03
CA GLY A 101 -6.61 -2.71 -9.77
C GLY A 101 -6.72 -1.20 -9.83
N TYR A 102 -5.63 -0.48 -9.54
CA TYR A 102 -5.63 0.97 -9.55
C TYR A 102 -4.60 1.51 -10.53
N ASP A 103 -4.94 2.60 -11.18
CA ASP A 103 -4.02 3.31 -12.06
C ASP A 103 -3.42 4.48 -11.27
N LEU A 104 -2.15 4.37 -10.93
CA LEU A 104 -1.48 5.41 -10.15
C LEU A 104 -1.20 6.62 -11.02
N LYS A 105 -1.82 7.73 -10.68
CA LYS A 105 -1.60 9.00 -11.37
C LYS A 105 -0.77 9.91 -10.49
N ILE A 106 0.22 10.54 -11.10
CA ILE A 106 1.14 11.42 -10.38
C ILE A 106 0.90 12.84 -10.83
N SER A 107 0.81 13.74 -9.87
CA SER A 107 0.71 15.16 -10.17
C SER A 107 1.72 15.91 -9.30
N ALA A 108 2.12 17.06 -9.78
CA ALA A 108 3.04 17.92 -9.05
C ALA A 108 2.31 19.20 -8.69
N GLN A 109 2.55 19.65 -7.48
CA GLN A 109 1.92 20.87 -6.98
C GLN A 109 3.00 21.86 -6.62
N LYS A 110 2.80 23.11 -7.03
CA LYS A 110 3.77 24.15 -6.74
C LYS A 110 3.83 24.41 -5.24
N VAL A 111 5.06 24.46 -4.72
CA VAL A 111 5.23 24.75 -3.29
C VAL A 111 5.00 26.24 -2.99
#